data_3bfef1e796f7f53b42d0d94b6fa6ee84
#
_entry.id   3bfef1e796f7f53b42d0d94b6fa6ee84
#
_cell.length_a   1.000
_cell.length_b   1.000
_cell.length_c   1.000
_cell.angle_alpha   90.00
_cell.angle_beta   90.00
_cell.angle_gamma   90.00
#
_symmetry.space_group_name_H-M   'P 1'
#
loop_
_entity.id
_entity.type
_entity.pdbx_description
1 polymer ?
#
loop_
_entity_poly.entity_id
_entity_poly.type
_entity_poly.pdbx_seq_one_letter_code
_entity_poly.pdbx_strand_id
1 'polypeptide(L)'
;MKYKYDDENIEKYVTGLKKIALKYLINENLLSWCKGQREMMLVLHTVMRRYKLMYSTPTISSFCFSTDVFDCEKGCVDKTAFLLALDEMSFYIDRECVQSEIMDAKRSWELIQDMAENPLPFPEKTYAAKYKDDYFWAIKYIDKVYGEDIVLHIDKINNACISDQLRVYHKYDIYFSTRKMNESELKLFIIKMKKARSQNKYRNSVKSKKVLNTYISASAKRQLDILSGRHNKKINEELEHIINDAYMKYKGII
;
A
#
# COMPACT_ATOMS: atom_id res chain seq x y z
N MET A 1 51.23 25.15 -23.18
CA MET A 1 51.68 23.88 -22.59
C MET A 1 50.60 22.85 -22.85
N LYS A 2 50.82 21.90 -23.77
CA LYS A 2 49.92 20.73 -23.97
C LYS A 2 50.35 19.68 -22.93
N TYR A 3 49.50 19.43 -21.93
CA TYR A 3 49.66 18.28 -21.05
C TYR A 3 49.50 17.02 -21.90
N LYS A 4 50.58 16.33 -22.25
CA LYS A 4 50.55 14.95 -22.70
C LYS A 4 50.14 14.13 -21.45
N TYR A 5 48.89 13.78 -21.34
CA TYR A 5 48.50 12.73 -20.41
C TYR A 5 49.13 11.44 -20.90
N ASP A 6 49.93 10.81 -20.07
CA ASP A 6 50.57 9.54 -20.35
C ASP A 6 49.49 8.47 -20.30
N ASP A 7 49.19 7.80 -21.41
CA ASP A 7 48.10 6.85 -21.55
C ASP A 7 48.15 5.75 -20.46
N GLU A 8 49.34 5.37 -20.05
CA GLU A 8 49.57 4.39 -18.98
C GLU A 8 49.05 4.89 -17.60
N ASN A 9 49.21 6.17 -17.31
CA ASN A 9 48.70 6.77 -16.09
C ASN A 9 47.16 6.90 -16.11
N ILE A 10 46.58 7.20 -17.26
CA ILE A 10 45.12 7.24 -17.44
C ILE A 10 44.53 5.84 -17.22
N GLU A 11 45.14 4.81 -17.78
CA GLU A 11 44.67 3.43 -17.63
C GLU A 11 44.77 2.95 -16.18
N LYS A 12 45.84 3.24 -15.48
CA LYS A 12 45.99 2.97 -14.03
C LYS A 12 44.92 3.69 -13.21
N TYR A 13 44.68 4.97 -13.51
CA TYR A 13 43.65 5.76 -12.83
C TYR A 13 42.24 5.21 -13.07
N VAL A 14 41.90 4.91 -14.32
CA VAL A 14 40.61 4.31 -14.70
C VAL A 14 40.41 2.93 -14.03
N THR A 15 41.47 2.12 -13.99
CA THR A 15 41.45 0.81 -13.32
C THR A 15 41.25 0.96 -11.80
N GLY A 16 41.90 1.96 -11.20
CA GLY A 16 41.70 2.31 -9.79
C GLY A 16 40.25 2.75 -9.50
N LEU A 17 39.68 3.63 -10.33
CA LEU A 17 38.30 4.06 -10.22
C LEU A 17 37.31 2.90 -10.39
N LYS A 18 37.53 2.02 -11.38
CA LYS A 18 36.72 0.81 -11.55
C LYS A 18 36.73 -0.09 -10.32
N LYS A 19 37.92 -0.28 -9.72
CA LYS A 19 38.08 -1.10 -8.51
C LYS A 19 37.34 -0.50 -7.31
N ILE A 20 37.39 0.83 -7.16
CA ILE A 20 36.63 1.54 -6.13
C ILE A 20 35.13 1.44 -6.41
N ALA A 21 34.68 1.74 -7.64
CA ALA A 21 33.28 1.65 -8.02
C ALA A 21 32.71 0.26 -7.76
N LEU A 22 33.41 -0.80 -8.21
CA LEU A 22 32.98 -2.19 -7.98
C LEU A 22 32.85 -2.57 -6.50
N LYS A 23 33.51 -1.84 -5.61
CA LYS A 23 33.37 -2.06 -4.16
C LYS A 23 32.00 -1.61 -3.64
N TYR A 24 31.41 -0.57 -4.22
CA TYR A 24 30.18 0.05 -3.73
C TYR A 24 28.97 -0.23 -4.62
N LEU A 25 29.17 -0.52 -5.91
CA LEU A 25 28.06 -0.80 -6.82
C LEU A 25 27.31 -2.07 -6.42
N ILE A 26 26.00 -1.97 -6.40
CA ILE A 26 25.12 -3.12 -6.17
C ILE A 26 25.09 -4.00 -7.43
N ASN A 27 25.17 -5.31 -7.24
CA ASN A 27 25.03 -6.25 -8.35
C ASN A 27 23.59 -6.22 -8.87
N GLU A 28 23.39 -5.72 -10.09
CA GLU A 28 22.06 -5.62 -10.73
C GLU A 28 21.35 -6.98 -10.84
N ASN A 29 22.08 -8.09 -10.89
CA ASN A 29 21.47 -9.43 -10.90
C ASN A 29 20.63 -9.71 -9.66
N LEU A 30 20.96 -9.10 -8.51
CA LEU A 30 20.17 -9.20 -7.29
C LEU A 30 18.81 -8.51 -7.42
N LEU A 31 18.68 -7.59 -8.37
CA LEU A 31 17.48 -6.80 -8.65
C LEU A 31 16.70 -7.31 -9.86
N SER A 32 17.10 -8.45 -10.45
CA SER A 32 16.45 -9.02 -11.65
C SER A 32 14.95 -9.32 -11.45
N TRP A 33 14.52 -9.50 -10.21
CA TRP A 33 13.13 -9.70 -9.83
C TRP A 33 12.33 -8.38 -9.69
N CYS A 34 13.00 -7.24 -9.54
CA CYS A 34 12.38 -5.92 -9.46
C CYS A 34 11.94 -5.46 -10.85
N LYS A 35 10.74 -5.83 -11.27
CA LYS A 35 10.20 -5.51 -12.60
C LYS A 35 9.25 -4.32 -12.59
N GLY A 36 8.68 -4.00 -11.45
CA GLY A 36 7.66 -2.98 -11.29
C GLY A 36 7.89 -2.04 -10.12
N GLN A 37 6.97 -1.09 -9.98
CA GLN A 37 7.03 -0.02 -8.98
C GLN A 37 6.98 -0.56 -7.55
N ARG A 38 6.16 -1.59 -7.32
CA ARG A 38 5.95 -2.14 -5.98
C ARG A 38 7.24 -2.76 -5.45
N GLU A 39 7.92 -3.55 -6.28
CA GLU A 39 9.18 -4.21 -5.93
C GLU A 39 10.27 -3.18 -5.63
N MET A 40 10.45 -2.18 -6.50
CA MET A 40 11.43 -1.12 -6.29
C MET A 40 11.18 -0.35 -5.00
N MET A 41 9.93 0.00 -4.73
CA MET A 41 9.54 0.69 -3.50
C MET A 41 9.76 -0.16 -2.25
N LEU A 42 9.48 -1.46 -2.32
CA LEU A 42 9.71 -2.38 -1.21
C LEU A 42 11.21 -2.46 -0.88
N VAL A 43 12.06 -2.59 -1.88
CA VAL A 43 13.52 -2.60 -1.70
C VAL A 43 14.01 -1.29 -1.07
N LEU A 44 13.65 -0.15 -1.66
CA LEU A 44 14.04 1.17 -1.13
C LEU A 44 13.65 1.31 0.33
N HIS A 45 12.41 0.97 0.65
CA HIS A 45 11.94 1.08 2.02
C HIS A 45 12.72 0.17 2.99
N THR A 46 12.98 -1.07 2.58
CA THR A 46 13.66 -2.06 3.42
C THR A 46 15.09 -1.61 3.73
N VAL A 47 15.82 -1.17 2.71
CA VAL A 47 17.20 -0.67 2.86
C VAL A 47 17.22 0.61 3.70
N MET A 48 16.34 1.57 3.42
CA MET A 48 16.28 2.84 4.15
C MET A 48 15.92 2.66 5.62
N ARG A 49 15.01 1.75 5.91
CA ARG A 49 14.67 1.42 7.28
C ARG A 49 15.88 0.92 8.04
N ARG A 50 16.67 0.04 7.44
CA ARG A 50 17.92 -0.46 8.04
C ARG A 50 18.89 0.67 8.29
N TYR A 51 19.06 1.54 7.31
CA TYR A 51 19.90 2.71 7.43
C TYR A 51 19.48 3.61 8.60
N LYS A 52 18.18 3.93 8.71
CA LYS A 52 17.66 4.75 9.81
C LYS A 52 17.87 4.13 11.18
N LEU A 53 17.81 2.80 11.28
CA LEU A 53 18.10 2.09 12.53
C LEU A 53 19.58 2.13 12.90
N MET A 54 20.48 2.20 11.92
CA MET A 54 21.93 2.25 12.17
C MET A 54 22.44 3.67 12.45
N TYR A 55 21.85 4.66 11.83
CA TYR A 55 22.32 6.06 11.86
C TYR A 55 21.17 6.97 12.25
N SER A 56 20.91 7.18 13.50
CA SER A 56 19.82 8.00 14.05
C SER A 56 19.80 9.48 13.61
N THR A 57 20.39 9.82 12.47
CA THR A 57 20.56 11.19 12.00
C THR A 57 19.45 11.62 11.04
N PRO A 58 18.89 12.84 11.23
CA PRO A 58 17.80 13.37 10.38
C PRO A 58 18.21 13.70 8.94
N THR A 59 19.50 13.78 8.65
CA THR A 59 20.04 14.40 7.42
C THR A 59 19.85 13.58 6.15
N ILE A 60 19.66 12.27 6.27
CA ILE A 60 19.60 11.38 5.10
C ILE A 60 18.19 11.11 4.61
N SER A 61 17.18 11.41 5.44
CA SER A 61 15.79 11.33 5.00
C SER A 61 15.44 12.30 3.87
N SER A 62 16.26 13.33 3.66
CA SER A 62 16.06 14.30 2.57
C SER A 62 16.69 13.87 1.25
N PHE A 63 17.70 13.00 1.27
CA PHE A 63 18.48 12.68 0.08
C PHE A 63 17.90 11.51 -0.73
N CYS A 64 17.51 10.42 -0.10
CA CYS A 64 16.99 9.23 -0.80
C CYS A 64 15.57 9.38 -1.35
N PHE A 65 14.88 10.44 -0.98
CA PHE A 65 13.58 10.83 -1.55
C PHE A 65 13.62 12.27 -2.07
N SER A 66 14.78 12.70 -2.56
CA SER A 66 14.77 13.80 -3.49
C SER A 66 13.77 13.44 -4.60
N THR A 67 13.08 14.43 -5.10
CA THR A 67 12.14 14.34 -6.23
C THR A 67 12.71 13.55 -7.42
N ASP A 68 14.00 13.26 -7.41
CA ASP A 68 14.76 12.65 -8.49
C ASP A 68 14.58 11.12 -8.61
N VAL A 69 14.31 10.41 -7.50
CA VAL A 69 13.98 8.96 -7.57
C VAL A 69 12.55 8.73 -8.06
N PHE A 70 11.67 9.73 -7.82
CA PHE A 70 10.31 9.71 -8.32
C PHE A 70 10.17 10.66 -9.48
N ASP A 71 9.92 10.12 -10.66
CA ASP A 71 9.44 10.89 -11.79
C ASP A 71 8.01 11.35 -11.49
N CYS A 72 7.89 12.56 -10.94
CA CYS A 72 6.60 13.13 -10.56
C CYS A 72 5.68 13.35 -11.77
N GLU A 73 6.22 13.53 -12.97
CA GLU A 73 5.43 13.68 -14.19
C GLU A 73 4.82 12.34 -14.61
N LYS A 74 5.56 11.25 -14.43
CA LYS A 74 5.08 9.89 -14.77
C LYS A 74 4.42 9.16 -13.58
N GLY A 75 4.55 9.68 -12.37
CA GLY A 75 4.03 9.05 -11.16
C GLY A 75 4.67 7.68 -10.87
N CYS A 76 5.94 7.51 -11.24
CA CYS A 76 6.65 6.24 -11.11
C CYS A 76 8.10 6.43 -10.60
N VAL A 77 8.67 5.36 -10.05
CA VAL A 77 10.10 5.32 -9.70
C VAL A 77 10.91 5.17 -11.00
N ASP A 78 11.83 6.09 -11.23
CA ASP A 78 12.80 5.94 -12.31
C ASP A 78 13.81 4.84 -11.95
N LYS A 79 14.01 3.89 -12.87
CA LYS A 79 14.89 2.73 -12.61
C LYS A 79 16.34 3.15 -12.42
N THR A 80 16.81 4.14 -13.16
CA THR A 80 18.19 4.62 -13.05
C THR A 80 18.41 5.32 -11.72
N ALA A 81 17.48 6.20 -11.33
CA ALA A 81 17.53 6.87 -10.05
C ALA A 81 17.40 5.87 -8.88
N PHE A 82 16.60 4.81 -9.03
CA PHE A 82 16.52 3.72 -8.06
C PHE A 82 17.87 3.01 -7.86
N LEU A 83 18.57 2.67 -8.95
CA LEU A 83 19.89 2.03 -8.87
C LEU A 83 20.90 2.96 -8.21
N LEU A 84 20.94 4.23 -8.63
CA LEU A 84 21.83 5.23 -8.05
C LEU A 84 21.58 5.41 -6.54
N ALA A 85 20.33 5.42 -6.11
CA ALA A 85 19.99 5.52 -4.69
C ALA A 85 20.49 4.31 -3.89
N LEU A 86 20.43 3.10 -4.44
CA LEU A 86 20.96 1.90 -3.79
C LEU A 86 22.48 1.91 -3.73
N ASP A 87 23.14 2.33 -4.79
CA ASP A 87 24.62 2.46 -4.83
C ASP A 87 25.08 3.49 -3.82
N GLU A 88 24.40 4.62 -3.72
CA GLU A 88 24.67 5.63 -2.71
C GLU A 88 24.46 5.08 -1.29
N MET A 89 23.35 4.39 -1.03
CA MET A 89 23.14 3.77 0.27
C MET A 89 24.23 2.75 0.61
N SER A 90 24.74 1.99 -0.36
CA SER A 90 25.84 1.03 -0.14
C SER A 90 27.17 1.69 0.23
N PHE A 91 27.35 2.95 -0.12
CA PHE A 91 28.50 3.74 0.31
C PHE A 91 28.44 4.07 1.81
N TYR A 92 27.23 4.30 2.35
CA TYR A 92 27.05 4.70 3.75
C TYR A 92 26.83 3.51 4.70
N ILE A 93 26.16 2.44 4.25
CA ILE A 93 25.72 1.34 5.13
C ILE A 93 26.69 0.15 5.09
N ASP A 94 27.46 -0.04 4.11
CA ASP A 94 28.11 -1.26 3.68
C ASP A 94 27.27 -2.06 2.67
N ARG A 95 27.93 -2.42 1.59
CA ARG A 95 27.34 -3.12 0.46
C ARG A 95 26.67 -4.45 0.84
N GLU A 96 27.31 -5.22 1.72
CA GLU A 96 26.79 -6.53 2.15
C GLU A 96 25.46 -6.38 2.92
N CYS A 97 25.37 -5.34 3.74
CA CYS A 97 24.13 -5.01 4.43
C CYS A 97 23.02 -4.64 3.44
N VAL A 98 23.31 -3.79 2.45
CA VAL A 98 22.31 -3.43 1.41
C VAL A 98 21.87 -4.67 0.63
N GLN A 99 22.80 -5.55 0.25
CA GLN A 99 22.49 -6.80 -0.45
C GLN A 99 21.61 -7.73 0.40
N SER A 100 21.89 -7.83 1.69
CA SER A 100 21.07 -8.61 2.62
C SER A 100 19.62 -8.09 2.70
N GLU A 101 19.44 -6.76 2.79
CA GLU A 101 18.12 -6.15 2.82
C GLU A 101 17.37 -6.31 1.49
N ILE A 102 18.07 -6.28 0.34
CA ILE A 102 17.48 -6.60 -0.97
C ILE A 102 16.96 -8.05 -0.99
N MET A 103 17.73 -8.99 -0.44
CA MET A 103 17.31 -10.39 -0.37
C MET A 103 16.14 -10.61 0.60
N ASP A 104 16.09 -9.88 1.71
CA ASP A 104 14.93 -9.91 2.63
C ASP A 104 13.68 -9.33 1.98
N ALA A 105 13.82 -8.23 1.23
CA ALA A 105 12.72 -7.68 0.45
C ALA A 105 12.22 -8.69 -0.60
N LYS A 106 13.12 -9.38 -1.30
CA LYS A 106 12.78 -10.43 -2.27
C LYS A 106 11.98 -11.56 -1.63
N ARG A 107 12.44 -12.10 -0.50
CA ARG A 107 11.70 -13.17 0.23
C ARG A 107 10.30 -12.72 0.62
N SER A 108 10.17 -11.49 1.13
CA SER A 108 8.86 -10.93 1.48
C SER A 108 7.96 -10.81 0.25
N TRP A 109 8.52 -10.41 -0.88
CA TRP A 109 7.81 -10.29 -2.14
C TRP A 109 7.33 -11.65 -2.66
N GLU A 110 8.19 -12.65 -2.65
CA GLU A 110 7.85 -14.02 -3.06
C GLU A 110 6.67 -14.55 -2.24
N LEU A 111 6.67 -14.37 -0.92
CA LEU A 111 5.55 -14.75 -0.06
C LEU A 111 4.25 -14.00 -0.41
N ILE A 112 4.33 -12.71 -0.77
CA ILE A 112 3.16 -11.94 -1.20
C ILE A 112 2.62 -12.46 -2.54
N GLN A 113 3.51 -12.84 -3.47
CA GLN A 113 3.13 -13.33 -4.79
C GLN A 113 2.56 -14.76 -4.77
N ASP A 114 3.07 -15.62 -3.89
CA ASP A 114 2.58 -16.99 -3.73
C ASP A 114 1.15 -17.05 -3.19
N MET A 115 0.65 -15.95 -2.67
CA MET A 115 -0.74 -15.88 -2.27
C MET A 115 -1.63 -15.74 -3.50
N ALA A 116 -2.36 -16.82 -3.84
CA ALA A 116 -3.24 -16.91 -5.01
C ALA A 116 -4.37 -15.87 -5.04
N GLU A 117 -4.72 -15.27 -3.90
CA GLU A 117 -5.74 -14.25 -3.80
C GLU A 117 -5.11 -12.85 -3.67
N ASN A 118 -5.65 -11.90 -4.43
CA ASN A 118 -5.33 -10.49 -4.21
C ASN A 118 -5.57 -10.14 -2.72
N PRO A 119 -4.51 -9.77 -1.98
CA PRO A 119 -4.60 -9.49 -0.56
C PRO A 119 -5.53 -8.32 -0.24
N LEU A 120 -5.67 -7.40 -1.18
CA LEU A 120 -6.50 -6.23 -1.00
C LEU A 120 -7.91 -6.46 -1.56
N PRO A 121 -8.93 -5.91 -0.91
CA PRO A 121 -10.33 -6.15 -1.27
C PRO A 121 -10.79 -5.38 -2.52
N PHE A 122 -9.88 -5.02 -3.42
CA PHE A 122 -10.14 -4.33 -4.68
C PHE A 122 -9.17 -4.78 -5.77
N PRO A 123 -9.55 -4.69 -7.05
CA PRO A 123 -8.73 -5.16 -8.17
C PRO A 123 -7.42 -4.37 -8.28
N GLU A 124 -6.31 -5.08 -8.51
CA GLU A 124 -5.00 -4.48 -8.69
C GLU A 124 -4.90 -3.62 -9.97
N LYS A 125 -5.59 -4.04 -11.02
CA LYS A 125 -5.41 -3.49 -12.38
C LYS A 125 -6.35 -2.33 -12.74
N THR A 126 -7.28 -1.95 -11.87
CA THR A 126 -8.27 -0.94 -12.24
C THR A 126 -8.25 0.21 -11.24
N TYR A 127 -7.56 1.30 -11.61
CA TYR A 127 -7.84 2.59 -10.98
C TYR A 127 -9.22 3.04 -11.46
N ALA A 128 -10.24 2.78 -10.67
CA ALA A 128 -11.55 3.33 -10.91
C ALA A 128 -11.87 4.30 -9.77
N ALA A 129 -12.32 5.51 -10.12
CA ALA A 129 -12.75 6.53 -9.17
C ALA A 129 -13.76 5.99 -8.14
N LYS A 130 -14.54 4.96 -8.51
CA LYS A 130 -15.49 4.26 -7.63
C LYS A 130 -14.84 3.57 -6.41
N TYR A 131 -13.53 3.32 -6.41
CA TYR A 131 -12.81 2.68 -5.30
C TYR A 131 -12.05 3.68 -4.42
N LYS A 132 -12.13 4.99 -4.68
CA LYS A 132 -11.39 6.01 -3.95
C LYS A 132 -11.61 5.92 -2.43
N ASP A 133 -12.85 5.78 -2.00
CA ASP A 133 -13.18 5.64 -0.58
C ASP A 133 -12.63 4.35 0.03
N ASP A 134 -12.58 3.27 -0.77
CA ASP A 134 -12.00 2.00 -0.35
C ASP A 134 -10.47 2.11 -0.17
N TYR A 135 -9.77 2.86 -1.03
CA TYR A 135 -8.33 3.12 -0.87
C TYR A 135 -8.05 3.94 0.38
N PHE A 136 -8.78 5.03 0.61
CA PHE A 136 -8.62 5.83 1.84
C PHE A 136 -8.92 5.03 3.09
N TRP A 137 -9.96 4.20 3.05
CA TRP A 137 -10.26 3.30 4.16
C TRP A 137 -9.12 2.31 4.41
N ALA A 138 -8.57 1.69 3.35
CA ALA A 138 -7.49 0.73 3.44
C ALA A 138 -6.21 1.35 4.03
N ILE A 139 -5.84 2.56 3.57
CA ILE A 139 -4.72 3.32 4.11
C ILE A 139 -4.90 3.52 5.62
N LYS A 140 -6.05 4.06 6.05
CA LYS A 140 -6.35 4.29 7.47
C LYS A 140 -6.37 3.00 8.30
N TYR A 141 -6.85 1.90 7.70
CA TYR A 141 -6.84 0.61 8.39
C TYR A 141 -5.43 0.09 8.63
N ILE A 142 -4.58 0.14 7.60
CA ILE A 142 -3.18 -0.29 7.69
C ILE A 142 -2.43 0.60 8.69
N ASP A 143 -2.57 1.93 8.61
CA ASP A 143 -1.94 2.87 9.54
C ASP A 143 -2.35 2.59 10.99
N LYS A 144 -3.63 2.33 11.23
CA LYS A 144 -4.14 1.98 12.57
C LYS A 144 -3.55 0.67 13.11
N VAL A 145 -3.37 -0.34 12.25
CA VAL A 145 -2.85 -1.66 12.65
C VAL A 145 -1.32 -1.63 12.77
N TYR A 146 -0.69 -0.82 11.95
CA TYR A 146 0.76 -0.68 11.89
C TYR A 146 1.32 0.06 13.10
N GLY A 147 0.59 1.05 13.62
CA GLY A 147 1.04 1.99 14.63
C GLY A 147 1.84 3.15 14.02
N GLU A 148 1.89 4.26 14.74
CA GLU A 148 2.50 5.51 14.27
C GLU A 148 4.04 5.46 14.17
N ASP A 149 4.69 4.42 14.69
CA ASP A 149 6.15 4.32 14.80
C ASP A 149 6.90 4.20 13.47
N ILE A 150 6.20 3.97 12.38
CA ILE A 150 6.80 3.93 11.06
C ILE A 150 6.08 4.95 10.19
N VAL A 151 6.41 6.20 10.45
CA VAL A 151 6.13 7.29 9.50
C VAL A 151 6.85 6.92 8.21
N LEU A 152 6.09 6.38 7.30
CA LEU A 152 6.57 6.07 5.97
C LEU A 152 7.03 7.37 5.35
N HIS A 153 8.31 7.45 5.03
CA HIS A 153 8.81 8.56 4.21
C HIS A 153 8.02 8.72 2.91
N ILE A 154 7.30 7.67 2.50
CA ILE A 154 6.33 7.67 1.41
C ILE A 154 5.22 8.71 1.60
N ASP A 155 4.78 9.00 2.83
CA ASP A 155 3.80 10.05 3.08
C ASP A 155 4.38 11.46 2.90
N LYS A 156 5.72 11.58 2.95
CA LYS A 156 6.45 12.82 2.64
C LYS A 156 6.74 12.98 1.14
N ILE A 157 6.73 11.88 0.37
CA ILE A 157 6.77 11.95 -1.08
C ILE A 157 5.49 12.62 -1.52
N ASN A 158 5.67 13.73 -2.18
CA ASN A 158 4.62 14.66 -2.60
C ASN A 158 3.37 13.88 -3.04
N ASN A 159 2.25 14.08 -2.34
CA ASN A 159 0.99 13.35 -2.52
C ASN A 159 0.44 13.37 -3.95
N ALA A 160 0.99 14.24 -4.81
CA ALA A 160 0.61 14.40 -6.20
C ALA A 160 1.16 13.30 -7.15
N CYS A 161 2.25 12.61 -6.75
CA CYS A 161 3.00 11.76 -7.69
C CYS A 161 2.62 10.28 -7.67
N ILE A 162 1.97 9.80 -6.62
CA ILE A 162 1.62 8.37 -6.48
C ILE A 162 0.11 8.20 -6.39
N SER A 163 -0.46 7.32 -7.21
CA SER A 163 -1.88 7.01 -7.12
C SER A 163 -2.24 6.42 -5.75
N ASP A 164 -3.45 6.72 -5.25
CA ASP A 164 -3.93 6.18 -3.97
C ASP A 164 -3.90 4.66 -3.95
N GLN A 165 -4.16 4.02 -5.08
CA GLN A 165 -4.06 2.57 -5.24
C GLN A 165 -2.63 2.07 -4.98
N LEU A 166 -1.64 2.64 -5.64
CA LEU A 166 -0.25 2.25 -5.50
C LEU A 166 0.24 2.48 -4.06
N ARG A 167 -0.21 3.58 -3.45
CA ARG A 167 0.07 3.89 -2.04
C ARG A 167 -0.46 2.82 -1.09
N VAL A 168 -1.68 2.30 -1.31
CA VAL A 168 -2.23 1.21 -0.49
C VAL A 168 -1.40 -0.05 -0.63
N TYR A 169 -1.02 -0.43 -1.86
CA TYR A 169 -0.17 -1.59 -2.07
C TYR A 169 1.19 -1.43 -1.41
N HIS A 170 1.82 -0.26 -1.51
CA HIS A 170 3.09 0.00 -0.84
C HIS A 170 2.97 -0.12 0.68
N LYS A 171 1.96 0.50 1.28
CA LYS A 171 1.75 0.37 2.73
C LYS A 171 1.53 -1.08 3.15
N TYR A 172 0.83 -1.84 2.35
CA TYR A 172 0.61 -3.26 2.58
C TYR A 172 1.92 -4.07 2.49
N ASP A 173 2.68 -3.91 1.41
CA ASP A 173 3.93 -4.64 1.18
C ASP A 173 4.96 -4.33 2.28
N ILE A 174 5.05 -3.06 2.68
CA ILE A 174 5.92 -2.59 3.75
C ILE A 174 5.48 -3.16 5.10
N TYR A 175 4.18 -3.12 5.40
CA TYR A 175 3.64 -3.68 6.64
C TYR A 175 4.01 -5.15 6.78
N PHE A 176 3.78 -5.91 5.71
CA PHE A 176 4.10 -7.31 5.66
C PHE A 176 5.60 -7.60 5.86
N SER A 177 6.45 -6.94 5.08
CA SER A 177 7.91 -7.10 5.16
C SER A 177 8.47 -6.69 6.53
N THR A 178 7.97 -5.58 7.07
CA THR A 178 8.43 -5.05 8.36
C THR A 178 8.12 -5.99 9.53
N ARG A 179 6.95 -6.62 9.52
CA ARG A 179 6.54 -7.55 10.58
C ARG A 179 7.13 -8.94 10.42
N LYS A 180 7.81 -9.22 9.30
CA LYS A 180 8.35 -10.55 8.96
C LYS A 180 7.28 -11.64 9.14
N MET A 181 6.06 -11.36 8.68
CA MET A 181 4.92 -12.26 8.84
C MET A 181 5.15 -13.56 8.08
N ASN A 182 4.74 -14.66 8.69
CA ASN A 182 4.61 -15.92 7.98
C ASN A 182 3.28 -15.95 7.18
N GLU A 183 3.12 -16.97 6.34
CA GLU A 183 1.95 -17.13 5.47
C GLU A 183 0.61 -17.14 6.25
N SER A 184 0.57 -17.80 7.41
CA SER A 184 -0.64 -17.90 8.24
C SER A 184 -1.02 -16.55 8.84
N GLU A 185 -0.05 -15.78 9.31
CA GLU A 185 -0.26 -14.44 9.85
C GLU A 185 -0.76 -13.49 8.75
N LEU A 186 -0.20 -13.59 7.55
CA LEU A 186 -0.62 -12.81 6.40
C LEU A 186 -2.07 -13.15 6.01
N LYS A 187 -2.41 -14.43 5.90
CA LYS A 187 -3.80 -14.87 5.63
C LYS A 187 -4.77 -14.32 6.69
N LEU A 188 -4.39 -14.40 7.96
CA LEU A 188 -5.22 -13.88 9.06
C LEU A 188 -5.39 -12.36 8.96
N PHE A 189 -4.33 -11.61 8.63
CA PHE A 189 -4.42 -10.17 8.41
C PHE A 189 -5.41 -9.83 7.29
N ILE A 190 -5.33 -10.52 6.16
CA ILE A 190 -6.23 -10.31 5.02
C ILE A 190 -7.69 -10.59 5.40
N ILE A 191 -7.94 -11.70 6.11
CA ILE A 191 -9.29 -12.05 6.58
C ILE A 191 -9.84 -10.94 7.50
N LYS A 192 -9.04 -10.46 8.46
CA LYS A 192 -9.41 -9.36 9.36
C LYS A 192 -9.71 -8.08 8.59
N MET A 193 -8.87 -7.75 7.61
CA MET A 193 -9.06 -6.57 6.77
C MET A 193 -10.34 -6.66 5.93
N LYS A 194 -10.59 -7.78 5.25
CA LYS A 194 -11.82 -8.03 4.48
C LYS A 194 -13.07 -7.91 5.38
N LYS A 195 -13.03 -8.49 6.59
CA LYS A 195 -14.12 -8.39 7.58
C LYS A 195 -14.36 -6.95 8.04
N ALA A 196 -13.30 -6.23 8.37
CA ALA A 196 -13.39 -4.83 8.80
C ALA A 196 -13.97 -3.93 7.70
N ARG A 197 -13.58 -4.15 6.42
CA ARG A 197 -14.16 -3.44 5.29
C ARG A 197 -15.66 -3.69 5.15
N SER A 198 -16.10 -4.95 5.24
CA SER A 198 -17.51 -5.32 5.17
C SER A 198 -18.31 -4.64 6.29
N GLN A 199 -17.77 -4.62 7.51
CA GLN A 199 -18.38 -3.90 8.64
C GLN A 199 -18.46 -2.39 8.41
N ASN A 200 -17.39 -1.78 7.85
CA ASN A 200 -17.38 -0.36 7.53
C ASN A 200 -18.45 -0.02 6.48
N LYS A 201 -18.56 -0.81 5.42
CA LYS A 201 -19.60 -0.64 4.38
C LYS A 201 -21.01 -0.76 4.97
N TYR A 202 -21.24 -1.76 5.82
CA TYR A 202 -22.51 -1.92 6.51
C TYR A 202 -22.83 -0.71 7.39
N ARG A 203 -21.90 -0.26 8.23
CA ARG A 203 -22.10 0.93 9.09
C ARG A 203 -22.45 2.17 8.27
N ASN A 204 -21.77 2.37 7.14
CA ASN A 204 -22.05 3.51 6.25
C ASN A 204 -23.44 3.39 5.60
N SER A 205 -23.86 2.18 5.21
CA SER A 205 -25.19 1.98 4.61
C SER A 205 -26.34 2.17 5.58
N VAL A 206 -26.10 2.03 6.88
CA VAL A 206 -27.12 2.22 7.92
C VAL A 206 -26.96 3.52 8.70
N LYS A 207 -25.99 4.38 8.37
CA LYS A 207 -25.67 5.60 9.12
C LYS A 207 -26.83 6.57 9.23
N SER A 208 -27.68 6.64 8.19
CA SER A 208 -28.90 7.46 8.18
C SER A 208 -30.12 6.75 8.77
N LYS A 209 -30.01 5.46 9.06
CA LYS A 209 -31.12 4.65 9.57
C LYS A 209 -31.10 4.63 11.10
N LYS A 210 -32.30 4.72 11.68
CA LYS A 210 -32.51 4.53 13.12
C LYS A 210 -32.94 3.09 13.38
N VAL A 211 -32.40 2.51 14.45
CA VAL A 211 -32.85 1.17 14.88
C VAL A 211 -34.23 1.30 15.48
N LEU A 212 -35.19 0.55 14.93
CA LEU A 212 -36.52 0.43 15.49
C LEU A 212 -36.60 -0.90 16.25
N ASN A 213 -36.48 -0.84 17.57
CA ASN A 213 -36.65 -2.00 18.44
C ASN A 213 -38.12 -2.07 18.86
N THR A 214 -38.90 -2.91 18.17
CA THR A 214 -40.30 -3.12 18.51
C THR A 214 -40.65 -4.60 18.38
N TYR A 215 -41.62 -5.03 19.18
CA TYR A 215 -42.21 -6.35 19.06
C TYR A 215 -43.51 -6.22 18.29
N ILE A 216 -43.70 -7.06 17.28
CA ILE A 216 -44.93 -7.16 16.52
C ILE A 216 -45.56 -8.55 16.72
N SER A 217 -46.86 -8.66 16.55
CA SER A 217 -47.57 -9.94 16.65
C SER A 217 -47.08 -10.93 15.59
N ALA A 218 -47.18 -12.22 15.85
CA ALA A 218 -46.86 -13.26 14.89
C ALA A 218 -47.70 -13.15 13.60
N SER A 219 -48.93 -12.63 13.71
CA SER A 219 -49.80 -12.36 12.55
C SER A 219 -49.23 -11.22 11.70
N ALA A 220 -48.87 -10.08 12.32
CA ALA A 220 -48.29 -8.95 11.62
C ALA A 220 -46.93 -9.30 10.96
N LYS A 221 -46.15 -10.14 11.62
CA LYS A 221 -44.86 -10.63 11.06
C LYS A 221 -45.13 -11.44 9.77
N ARG A 222 -46.07 -12.39 9.79
CA ARG A 222 -46.44 -13.19 8.60
C ARG A 222 -46.92 -12.32 7.44
N GLN A 223 -47.77 -11.32 7.73
CA GLN A 223 -48.24 -10.39 6.72
C GLN A 223 -47.09 -9.59 6.09
N LEU A 224 -46.15 -9.12 6.91
CA LEU A 224 -44.96 -8.39 6.43
C LEU A 224 -44.08 -9.29 5.57
N ASP A 225 -43.87 -10.55 5.94
CA ASP A 225 -43.11 -11.52 5.14
C ASP A 225 -43.78 -11.77 3.77
N ILE A 226 -45.09 -11.88 3.71
CA ILE A 226 -45.84 -12.04 2.46
C ILE A 226 -45.70 -10.80 1.57
N LEU A 227 -45.87 -9.60 2.13
CA LEU A 227 -45.73 -8.34 1.38
C LEU A 227 -44.33 -8.14 0.85
N SER A 228 -43.33 -8.37 1.69
CA SER A 228 -41.90 -8.32 1.33
C SER A 228 -41.57 -9.27 0.17
N GLY A 229 -42.09 -10.53 0.24
CA GLY A 229 -41.91 -11.51 -0.84
C GLY A 229 -42.64 -11.09 -2.15
N ARG A 230 -43.84 -10.56 -2.04
CA ARG A 230 -44.64 -10.10 -3.20
C ARG A 230 -43.96 -8.92 -3.92
N HIS A 231 -43.36 -7.99 -3.17
CA HIS A 231 -42.68 -6.80 -3.71
C HIS A 231 -41.20 -7.02 -4.01
N ASN A 232 -40.69 -8.22 -3.76
CA ASN A 232 -39.27 -8.55 -3.89
C ASN A 232 -38.32 -7.55 -3.15
N LYS A 233 -38.76 -7.14 -1.95
CA LYS A 233 -38.05 -6.21 -1.06
C LYS A 233 -37.60 -6.92 0.20
N LYS A 234 -36.58 -6.35 0.88
CA LYS A 234 -36.23 -6.79 2.23
C LYS A 234 -37.30 -6.35 3.23
N ILE A 235 -37.52 -7.11 4.29
CA ILE A 235 -38.49 -6.81 5.33
C ILE A 235 -38.39 -5.36 5.84
N ASN A 236 -37.18 -4.86 6.08
CA ASN A 236 -36.96 -3.50 6.55
C ASN A 236 -37.35 -2.43 5.51
N GLU A 237 -37.10 -2.70 4.23
CA GLU A 237 -37.50 -1.81 3.11
C GLU A 237 -38.99 -1.79 2.94
N GLU A 238 -39.66 -2.94 3.08
CA GLU A 238 -41.09 -3.04 3.04
C GLU A 238 -41.77 -2.32 4.23
N LEU A 239 -41.19 -2.46 5.43
CA LEU A 239 -41.67 -1.75 6.61
C LEU A 239 -41.55 -0.23 6.46
N GLU A 240 -40.40 0.26 5.96
CA GLU A 240 -40.19 1.69 5.64
C GLU A 240 -41.26 2.18 4.62
N HIS A 241 -41.53 1.40 3.61
CA HIS A 241 -42.56 1.72 2.60
C HIS A 241 -43.94 1.85 3.22
N ILE A 242 -44.37 0.85 4.01
CA ILE A 242 -45.67 0.84 4.69
C ILE A 242 -45.81 2.06 5.63
N ILE A 243 -44.76 2.39 6.38
CA ILE A 243 -44.76 3.56 7.28
C ILE A 243 -44.90 4.86 6.49
N ASN A 244 -44.15 5.00 5.40
CA ASN A 244 -44.20 6.19 4.55
C ASN A 244 -45.60 6.34 3.90
N ASP A 245 -46.16 5.28 3.36
CA ASP A 245 -47.47 5.30 2.75
C ASP A 245 -48.59 5.67 3.76
N ALA A 246 -48.53 5.09 4.95
CA ALA A 246 -49.45 5.43 6.02
C ALA A 246 -49.31 6.92 6.43
N TYR A 247 -48.09 7.44 6.49
CA TYR A 247 -47.84 8.83 6.82
C TYR A 247 -48.32 9.80 5.73
N MET A 248 -48.11 9.45 4.45
CA MET A 248 -48.60 10.27 3.32
C MET A 248 -50.13 10.31 3.26
N LYS A 249 -50.80 9.18 3.51
CA LYS A 249 -52.25 9.13 3.64
C LYS A 249 -52.76 9.98 4.82
N TYR A 250 -52.09 9.92 5.95
CA TYR A 250 -52.40 10.75 7.11
C TYR A 250 -52.33 12.25 6.79
N LYS A 251 -51.33 12.67 6.00
CA LYS A 251 -51.17 14.07 5.56
C LYS A 251 -52.16 14.51 4.46
N GLY A 252 -52.94 13.61 3.91
CA GLY A 252 -53.87 13.91 2.80
C GLY A 252 -53.15 14.24 1.48
N ILE A 253 -51.91 13.71 1.29
CA ILE A 253 -51.12 13.94 0.08
C ILE A 253 -51.37 12.89 -0.99
N ILE A 254 -52.01 11.75 -0.62
CA ILE A 254 -52.42 10.66 -1.50
C ILE A 254 -53.87 10.30 -1.19
#